data_ab30bbdc46b5feb52a034e22b950c988
#
_entry.id   ab30bbdc46b5feb52a034e22b950c988
#
_cell.length_a   1.000
_cell.length_b   1.000
_cell.length_c   1.000
_cell.angle_alpha   90.00
_cell.angle_beta   90.00
_cell.angle_gamma   90.00
#
_symmetry.space_group_name_H-M   'P 1'
#
loop_
_entity.id
_entity.type
_entity.pdbx_description
1 polymer ?
#
loop_
_entity_poly.entity_id
_entity_poly.type
_entity_poly.pdbx_seq_one_letter_code
_entity_poly.pdbx_strand_id
1 'polypeptide(L)'
;MLAVALAIFAGATARLFVWPGSGAPSRVDAVLMMAGPDAPLSTAVRLARMHKARFLLISRGHEGYGGPCPQPVPRVRLICFEPDPATTQGEAEYAGRLARKYHWRSIMLVTITPQEWRARQRMGRCFRGSVYGAAGGIPWYSWPYQIAYEWGATVKMLVVQREC
;
A
#
# COMPACT_ATOMS: atom_id res chain seq x y z
N MET A 1 -22.35 -8.09 -27.58
CA MET A 1 -21.10 -8.60 -26.97
C MET A 1 -20.18 -7.47 -26.51
N LEU A 2 -19.87 -6.44 -27.33
CA LEU A 2 -19.00 -5.31 -26.97
C LEU A 2 -19.49 -4.56 -25.72
N ALA A 3 -20.78 -4.23 -25.63
CA ALA A 3 -21.35 -3.50 -24.49
C ALA A 3 -21.19 -4.28 -23.16
N VAL A 4 -21.34 -5.59 -23.19
CA VAL A 4 -21.13 -6.45 -22.01
C VAL A 4 -19.66 -6.47 -21.60
N ALA A 5 -18.73 -6.55 -22.54
CA ALA A 5 -17.30 -6.51 -22.26
C ALA A 5 -16.89 -5.15 -21.63
N LEU A 6 -17.41 -4.05 -22.17
CA LEU A 6 -17.18 -2.70 -21.60
C LEU A 6 -17.76 -2.57 -20.20
N ALA A 7 -18.95 -3.09 -19.95
CA ALA A 7 -19.57 -3.06 -18.62
C ALA A 7 -18.75 -3.86 -17.58
N ILE A 8 -18.26 -5.04 -17.96
CA ILE A 8 -17.37 -5.86 -17.11
C ILE A 8 -16.07 -5.11 -16.81
N PHE A 9 -15.44 -4.53 -17.84
CA PHE A 9 -14.21 -3.78 -17.68
C PHE A 9 -14.38 -2.56 -16.77
N ALA A 10 -15.46 -1.78 -16.97
CA ALA A 10 -15.78 -0.65 -16.12
C ALA A 10 -16.06 -1.07 -14.68
N GLY A 11 -16.83 -2.14 -14.48
CA GLY A 11 -17.11 -2.71 -13.15
C GLY A 11 -15.85 -3.21 -12.44
N ALA A 12 -14.97 -3.90 -13.15
CA ALA A 12 -13.68 -4.35 -12.63
C ALA A 12 -12.79 -3.14 -12.26
N THR A 13 -12.70 -2.13 -13.13
CA THR A 13 -11.94 -0.91 -12.87
C THR A 13 -12.44 -0.20 -11.61
N ALA A 14 -13.75 -0.02 -11.50
CA ALA A 14 -14.37 0.62 -10.35
C ALA A 14 -14.10 -0.17 -9.06
N ARG A 15 -14.26 -1.50 -9.09
CA ARG A 15 -14.08 -2.37 -7.92
C ARG A 15 -12.63 -2.49 -7.47
N LEU A 16 -11.69 -2.48 -8.40
CA LEU A 16 -10.27 -2.66 -8.08
C LEU A 16 -9.60 -1.34 -7.69
N PHE A 17 -9.90 -0.24 -8.39
CA PHE A 17 -9.12 0.98 -8.29
C PHE A 17 -9.87 2.19 -7.71
N VAL A 18 -11.21 2.19 -7.73
CA VAL A 18 -11.99 3.31 -7.19
C VAL A 18 -12.56 2.97 -5.80
N TRP A 19 -13.09 1.76 -5.63
CA TRP A 19 -13.65 1.27 -4.36
C TRP A 19 -13.03 -0.07 -3.97
N PRO A 20 -11.73 -0.11 -3.64
CA PRO A 20 -11.00 -1.37 -3.37
C PRO A 20 -11.51 -2.13 -2.13
N GLY A 21 -12.34 -1.50 -1.30
CA GLY A 21 -13.01 -2.14 -0.17
C GLY A 21 -12.03 -2.70 0.86
N SER A 22 -11.46 -1.84 1.66
CA SER A 22 -10.57 -2.22 2.75
C SER A 22 -11.31 -2.18 4.08
N GLY A 23 -11.10 -3.18 4.93
CA GLY A 23 -11.49 -3.12 6.33
C GLY A 23 -10.54 -2.20 7.11
N ALA A 24 -11.06 -1.47 8.08
CA ALA A 24 -10.25 -0.66 8.97
C ALA A 24 -10.43 -1.13 10.42
N PRO A 25 -9.60 -2.06 10.91
CA PRO A 25 -9.68 -2.51 12.29
C PRO A 25 -9.27 -1.38 13.23
N SER A 26 -9.69 -1.50 14.49
CA SER A 26 -9.36 -0.50 15.53
C SER A 26 -7.86 -0.41 15.78
N ARG A 27 -7.14 -1.53 15.66
CA ARG A 27 -5.69 -1.64 15.87
C ARG A 27 -5.07 -2.68 14.92
N VAL A 28 -3.80 -2.46 14.60
CA VAL A 28 -2.93 -3.37 13.85
C VAL A 28 -1.53 -3.40 14.50
N ASP A 29 -0.69 -4.36 14.14
CA ASP A 29 0.68 -4.42 14.65
C ASP A 29 1.55 -3.35 14.01
N ALA A 30 1.41 -3.14 12.70
CA ALA A 30 2.18 -2.16 11.96
C ALA A 30 1.33 -1.38 10.94
N VAL A 31 1.68 -0.13 10.75
CA VAL A 31 1.27 0.69 9.61
C VAL A 31 2.45 0.78 8.66
N LEU A 32 2.24 0.47 7.39
CA LEU A 32 3.23 0.62 6.32
C LEU A 32 2.74 1.66 5.32
N MET A 33 3.43 2.79 5.24
CA MET A 33 3.25 3.75 4.15
C MET A 33 4.12 3.32 2.97
N MET A 34 3.47 3.12 1.83
CA MET A 34 4.15 2.80 0.59
C MET A 34 4.57 4.07 -0.14
N ALA A 35 5.72 4.02 -0.81
CA ALA A 35 6.24 5.16 -1.54
C ALA A 35 5.43 5.46 -2.82
N GLY A 36 5.46 6.71 -3.23
CA GLY A 36 4.84 7.20 -4.45
C GLY A 36 4.76 8.72 -4.46
N PRO A 37 4.49 9.34 -5.63
CA PRO A 37 4.43 10.79 -5.75
C PRO A 37 3.41 11.44 -4.80
N ASP A 38 2.27 10.78 -4.61
CA ASP A 38 1.16 11.25 -3.76
C ASP A 38 1.05 10.41 -2.48
N ALA A 39 2.17 9.83 -2.00
CA ALA A 39 2.16 8.98 -0.81
C ALA A 39 1.55 9.71 0.39
N PRO A 40 0.50 9.16 1.03
CA PRO A 40 -0.26 9.87 2.06
C PRO A 40 0.42 9.80 3.43
N LEU A 41 1.61 10.44 3.54
CA LEU A 41 2.40 10.50 4.77
C LEU A 41 1.60 11.05 5.96
N SER A 42 0.80 12.08 5.73
CA SER A 42 -0.05 12.66 6.77
C SER A 42 -1.03 11.64 7.35
N THR A 43 -1.61 10.78 6.51
CA THR A 43 -2.50 9.70 6.96
C THR A 43 -1.74 8.66 7.78
N ALA A 44 -0.56 8.23 7.34
CA ALA A 44 0.26 7.26 8.08
C ALA A 44 0.66 7.80 9.46
N VAL A 45 1.14 9.04 9.52
CA VAL A 45 1.50 9.70 10.79
C VAL A 45 0.29 9.90 11.69
N ARG A 46 -0.88 10.26 11.14
CA ARG A 46 -2.12 10.40 11.91
C ARG A 46 -2.53 9.06 12.53
N LEU A 47 -2.50 7.97 11.78
CA LEU A 47 -2.79 6.63 12.30
C LEU A 47 -1.84 6.23 13.43
N ALA A 48 -0.56 6.55 13.28
CA ALA A 48 0.43 6.33 14.33
C ALA A 48 0.14 7.15 15.59
N ARG A 49 -0.17 8.45 15.45
CA ARG A 49 -0.54 9.33 16.57
C ARG A 49 -1.81 8.88 17.30
N MET A 50 -2.74 8.30 16.58
CA MET A 50 -3.95 7.68 17.17
C MET A 50 -3.65 6.33 17.84
N HIS A 51 -2.38 5.93 17.94
CA HIS A 51 -1.93 4.63 18.49
C HIS A 51 -2.63 3.42 17.87
N LYS A 52 -2.93 3.51 16.57
CA LYS A 52 -3.52 2.40 15.81
C LYS A 52 -2.52 1.25 15.59
N ALA A 53 -1.22 1.51 15.72
CA ALA A 53 -0.15 0.53 15.57
C ALA A 53 1.02 0.80 16.52
N ARG A 54 1.81 -0.26 16.80
CA ARG A 54 3.08 -0.13 17.53
C ARG A 54 4.25 0.23 16.63
N PHE A 55 4.14 -0.06 15.33
CA PHE A 55 5.18 0.18 14.34
C PHE A 55 4.63 1.07 13.23
N LEU A 56 5.44 2.04 12.83
CA LEU A 56 5.21 2.87 11.64
C LEU A 56 6.39 2.67 10.70
N LEU A 57 6.12 2.07 9.54
CA LEU A 57 7.09 1.89 8.47
C LEU A 57 6.83 2.95 7.40
N ILE A 58 7.87 3.63 7.00
CA ILE A 58 7.83 4.62 5.92
C ILE A 58 8.78 4.15 4.82
N SER A 59 8.21 3.75 3.69
CA SER A 59 8.99 3.51 2.49
C SER A 59 9.39 4.83 1.87
N ARG A 60 10.68 5.02 1.63
CA ARG A 60 11.20 6.23 0.98
C ARG A 60 11.29 6.09 -0.54
N GLY A 61 11.00 4.88 -1.07
CA GLY A 61 11.14 4.61 -2.49
C GLY A 61 12.59 4.72 -2.96
N HIS A 62 12.76 4.97 -4.26
CA HIS A 62 14.06 5.25 -4.85
C HIS A 62 14.33 6.76 -4.79
N GLU A 63 15.57 7.16 -4.48
CA GLU A 63 16.02 8.56 -4.47
C GLU A 63 15.14 9.53 -3.64
N GLY A 64 14.53 9.04 -2.55
CA GLY A 64 13.72 9.89 -1.70
C GLY A 64 12.30 10.17 -2.19
N TYR A 65 11.80 9.42 -3.16
CA TYR A 65 10.44 9.56 -3.71
C TYR A 65 9.33 9.49 -2.66
N GLY A 66 9.61 8.90 -1.50
CA GLY A 66 8.69 8.86 -0.35
C GLY A 66 8.80 10.04 0.61
N GLY A 67 9.62 11.03 0.27
CA GLY A 67 9.87 12.19 1.12
C GLY A 67 10.78 11.91 2.33
N PRO A 68 10.99 12.91 3.20
CA PRO A 68 11.80 12.76 4.40
C PRO A 68 11.12 11.85 5.42
N CYS A 69 11.93 11.22 6.25
CA CYS A 69 11.42 10.47 7.39
C CYS A 69 10.72 11.43 8.37
N PRO A 70 9.49 11.15 8.80
CA PRO A 70 8.75 12.04 9.70
C PRO A 70 9.39 12.06 11.09
N GLN A 71 8.99 13.04 11.90
CA GLN A 71 9.39 13.08 13.30
C GLN A 71 8.85 11.85 14.06
N PRO A 72 9.60 11.31 15.01
CA PRO A 72 9.16 10.19 15.83
C PRO A 72 7.82 10.45 16.52
N VAL A 73 6.98 9.45 16.58
CA VAL A 73 5.71 9.49 17.30
C VAL A 73 5.90 8.76 18.64
N PRO A 74 5.54 9.37 19.78
CA PRO A 74 5.69 8.74 21.08
C PRO A 74 5.03 7.35 21.14
N ARG A 75 5.72 6.37 21.73
CA ARG A 75 5.26 4.97 21.89
C ARG A 75 5.06 4.20 20.58
N VAL A 76 5.49 4.76 19.43
CA VAL A 76 5.45 4.09 18.13
C VAL A 76 6.88 3.96 17.61
N ARG A 77 7.27 2.75 17.23
CA ARG A 77 8.58 2.51 16.63
C ARG A 77 8.55 2.90 15.16
N LEU A 78 9.21 4.01 14.84
CA LEU A 78 9.37 4.48 13.47
C LEU A 78 10.53 3.74 12.79
N ILE A 79 10.30 3.26 11.57
CA ILE A 79 11.29 2.63 10.70
C ILE A 79 11.13 3.24 9.30
N CYS A 80 12.10 4.04 8.89
CA CYS A 80 12.19 4.50 7.51
C CYS A 80 13.16 3.59 6.76
N PHE A 81 12.81 3.22 5.52
CA PHE A 81 13.62 2.31 4.73
C PHE A 81 13.53 2.61 3.23
N GLU A 82 14.55 2.21 2.53
CA GLU A 82 14.58 2.18 1.07
C GLU A 82 14.40 0.72 0.64
N PRO A 83 13.37 0.41 -0.15
CA PRO A 83 13.13 -0.97 -0.57
C PRO A 83 14.15 -1.38 -1.66
N ASP A 84 14.56 -2.64 -1.61
CA ASP A 84 15.34 -3.28 -2.65
C ASP A 84 14.65 -4.59 -3.07
N PRO A 85 14.19 -4.70 -4.33
CA PRO A 85 14.17 -3.63 -5.36
C PRO A 85 13.26 -2.45 -4.98
N ALA A 86 13.52 -1.27 -5.57
CA ALA A 86 12.75 -0.04 -5.36
C ALA A 86 11.36 -0.11 -6.02
N THR A 87 10.54 -1.04 -5.57
CA THR A 87 9.21 -1.37 -6.09
C THR A 87 8.26 -1.75 -4.97
N THR A 88 6.96 -1.77 -5.26
CA THR A 88 5.94 -2.30 -4.34
C THR A 88 6.24 -3.74 -3.88
N GLN A 89 6.95 -4.53 -4.70
CA GLN A 89 7.41 -5.86 -4.30
C GLN A 89 8.47 -5.77 -3.20
N GLY A 90 9.52 -4.98 -3.39
CA GLY A 90 10.57 -4.82 -2.38
C GLY A 90 10.05 -4.22 -1.07
N GLU A 91 9.05 -3.32 -1.14
CA GLU A 91 8.35 -2.82 0.05
C GLU A 91 7.64 -3.94 0.81
N ALA A 92 6.92 -4.81 0.10
CA ALA A 92 6.22 -5.94 0.69
C ALA A 92 7.21 -6.99 1.26
N GLU A 93 8.31 -7.27 0.56
CA GLU A 93 9.38 -8.16 1.03
C GLU A 93 10.02 -7.63 2.32
N TYR A 94 10.35 -6.33 2.36
CA TYR A 94 10.94 -5.71 3.55
C TYR A 94 9.99 -5.79 4.74
N ALA A 95 8.73 -5.41 4.55
CA ALA A 95 7.72 -5.48 5.60
C ALA A 95 7.45 -6.93 6.05
N GLY A 96 7.44 -7.89 5.12
CA GLY A 96 7.31 -9.31 5.41
C GLY A 96 8.47 -9.87 6.26
N ARG A 97 9.72 -9.42 6.00
CA ARG A 97 10.87 -9.76 6.86
C ARG A 97 10.69 -9.23 8.29
N LEU A 98 10.26 -7.97 8.42
CA LEU A 98 10.01 -7.39 9.75
C LEU A 98 8.81 -8.05 10.45
N ALA A 99 7.77 -8.39 9.71
CA ALA A 99 6.61 -9.09 10.25
C ALA A 99 7.00 -10.44 10.88
N ARG A 100 7.87 -11.20 10.22
CA ARG A 100 8.44 -12.44 10.80
C ARG A 100 9.27 -12.16 12.03
N LYS A 101 10.15 -11.15 11.97
CA LYS A 101 11.03 -10.78 13.09
C LYS A 101 10.27 -10.37 14.35
N TYR A 102 9.18 -9.61 14.18
CA TYR A 102 8.40 -9.06 15.29
C TYR A 102 7.08 -9.81 15.54
N HIS A 103 6.86 -10.93 14.86
CA HIS A 103 5.66 -11.79 14.99
C HIS A 103 4.35 -11.02 14.77
N TRP A 104 4.31 -10.14 13.76
CA TRP A 104 3.09 -9.41 13.44
C TRP A 104 2.01 -10.34 12.87
N ARG A 105 0.77 -10.03 13.18
CA ARG A 105 -0.43 -10.72 12.70
C ARG A 105 -1.28 -9.84 11.80
N SER A 106 -1.04 -8.53 11.83
CA SER A 106 -1.84 -7.55 11.07
C SER A 106 -1.00 -6.36 10.62
N ILE A 107 -1.19 -5.96 9.37
CA ILE A 107 -0.54 -4.78 8.77
C ILE A 107 -1.59 -3.94 8.08
N MET A 108 -1.55 -2.63 8.30
CA MET A 108 -2.33 -1.65 7.54
C MET A 108 -1.43 -0.96 6.52
N LEU A 109 -1.76 -1.10 5.26
CA LEU A 109 -1.09 -0.39 4.16
C LEU A 109 -1.69 1.00 4.00
N VAL A 110 -0.84 1.99 3.88
CA VAL A 110 -1.22 3.37 3.61
C VAL A 110 -0.65 3.76 2.25
N THR A 111 -1.53 3.96 1.28
CA THR A 111 -1.17 4.25 -0.11
C THR A 111 -2.27 5.09 -0.77
N ILE A 112 -2.14 5.40 -2.06
CA ILE A 112 -3.21 6.05 -2.84
C ILE A 112 -4.31 5.06 -3.22
N THR A 113 -5.54 5.56 -3.37
CA THR A 113 -6.72 4.72 -3.64
C THR A 113 -6.54 3.76 -4.83
N PRO A 114 -6.07 4.18 -6.01
CA PRO A 114 -5.92 3.25 -7.13
C PRO A 114 -4.93 2.12 -6.89
N GLN A 115 -3.89 2.36 -6.08
CA GLN A 115 -2.84 1.38 -5.80
C GLN A 115 -3.24 0.37 -4.73
N GLU A 116 -4.24 0.66 -3.91
CA GLU A 116 -4.53 -0.08 -2.67
C GLU A 116 -4.75 -1.58 -2.89
N TRP A 117 -5.58 -1.94 -3.86
CA TRP A 117 -5.88 -3.35 -4.14
C TRP A 117 -4.59 -4.12 -4.49
N ARG A 118 -3.78 -3.60 -5.42
CA ARG A 118 -2.52 -4.21 -5.85
C ARG A 118 -1.51 -4.30 -4.70
N ALA A 119 -1.41 -3.27 -3.89
CA ALA A 119 -0.53 -3.25 -2.72
C ALA A 119 -0.90 -4.35 -1.71
N ARG A 120 -2.20 -4.54 -1.45
CA ARG A 120 -2.67 -5.62 -0.56
C ARG A 120 -2.38 -7.01 -1.14
N GLN A 121 -2.59 -7.20 -2.45
CA GLN A 121 -2.25 -8.48 -3.09
C GLN A 121 -0.75 -8.78 -2.98
N ARG A 122 0.10 -7.78 -3.20
CA ARG A 122 1.55 -7.92 -3.01
C ARG A 122 1.92 -8.28 -1.59
N MET A 123 1.42 -7.50 -0.63
CA MET A 123 1.71 -7.75 0.78
C MET A 123 1.23 -9.14 1.22
N GLY A 124 0.07 -9.59 0.75
CA GLY A 124 -0.47 -10.90 1.08
C GLY A 124 0.39 -12.08 0.58
N ARG A 125 1.27 -11.87 -0.40
CA ARG A 125 2.24 -12.89 -0.82
C ARG A 125 3.43 -12.98 0.13
N CYS A 126 3.80 -11.87 0.75
CA CYS A 126 4.97 -11.77 1.64
C CYS A 126 4.62 -11.94 3.13
N PHE A 127 3.33 -11.88 3.46
CA PHE A 127 2.84 -11.86 4.83
C PHE A 127 1.59 -12.73 5.00
N ARG A 128 1.63 -13.66 5.95
CA ARG A 128 0.54 -14.61 6.19
C ARG A 128 -0.57 -14.10 7.13
N GLY A 129 -0.42 -12.89 7.65
CA GLY A 129 -1.43 -12.26 8.52
C GLY A 129 -2.47 -11.45 7.76
N SER A 130 -3.28 -10.72 8.49
CA SER A 130 -4.33 -9.87 7.91
C SER A 130 -3.74 -8.57 7.34
N VAL A 131 -4.09 -8.26 6.10
CA VAL A 131 -3.66 -7.04 5.39
C VAL A 131 -4.87 -6.14 5.17
N TYR A 132 -4.82 -4.95 5.74
CA TYR A 132 -5.83 -3.91 5.63
C TYR A 132 -5.31 -2.75 4.79
N GLY A 133 -6.20 -1.87 4.33
CA GLY A 133 -5.84 -0.69 3.58
C GLY A 133 -6.39 0.59 4.21
N ALA A 134 -5.63 1.67 4.08
CA ALA A 134 -6.06 3.02 4.36
C ALA A 134 -5.59 3.90 3.21
N ALA A 135 -6.50 4.15 2.27
CA ALA A 135 -6.16 4.87 1.06
C ALA A 135 -6.25 6.40 1.26
N GLY A 136 -5.30 7.11 0.69
CA GLY A 136 -5.38 8.55 0.47
C GLY A 136 -5.98 8.87 -0.90
N GLY A 137 -6.72 9.99 -0.97
CA GLY A 137 -7.21 10.51 -2.26
C GLY A 137 -6.05 11.03 -3.11
N ILE A 138 -6.30 11.10 -4.42
CA ILE A 138 -5.41 11.73 -5.40
C ILE A 138 -6.18 12.87 -6.09
N PRO A 139 -5.47 13.85 -6.68
CA PRO A 139 -6.09 14.88 -7.50
C PRO A 139 -6.93 14.27 -8.62
N TRP A 140 -8.10 14.87 -8.91
CA TRP A 140 -9.03 14.32 -9.90
C TRP A 140 -8.42 14.15 -11.31
N TYR A 141 -7.52 15.04 -11.69
CA TYR A 141 -6.82 14.99 -12.98
C TYR A 141 -5.81 13.85 -13.10
N SER A 142 -5.36 13.28 -11.99
CA SER A 142 -4.42 12.15 -11.96
C SER A 142 -5.10 10.79 -12.18
N TRP A 143 -6.42 10.71 -12.01
CA TRP A 143 -7.17 9.45 -12.08
C TRP A 143 -6.99 8.68 -13.40
N PRO A 144 -7.12 9.30 -14.59
CA PRO A 144 -6.99 8.55 -15.85
C PRO A 144 -5.61 7.90 -15.98
N TYR A 145 -4.55 8.64 -15.65
CA TYR A 145 -3.19 8.11 -15.66
C TYR A 145 -3.01 6.98 -14.64
N GLN A 146 -3.47 7.17 -13.42
CA GLN A 146 -3.31 6.19 -12.35
C GLN A 146 -4.08 4.89 -12.65
N ILE A 147 -5.28 4.97 -13.21
CA ILE A 147 -6.03 3.77 -13.64
C ILE A 147 -5.30 3.01 -14.73
N ALA A 148 -4.80 3.70 -15.76
CA ALA A 148 -4.05 3.07 -16.84
C ALA A 148 -2.76 2.41 -16.31
N TYR A 149 -2.02 3.12 -15.46
CA TYR A 149 -0.83 2.61 -14.79
C TYR A 149 -1.13 1.36 -13.94
N GLU A 150 -2.18 1.40 -13.13
CA GLU A 150 -2.53 0.29 -12.23
C GLU A 150 -3.00 -0.95 -12.98
N TRP A 151 -3.66 -0.81 -14.14
CA TRP A 151 -3.94 -1.94 -15.02
C TRP A 151 -2.65 -2.60 -15.52
N GLY A 152 -1.71 -1.82 -16.06
CA GLY A 152 -0.41 -2.33 -16.51
C GLY A 152 0.38 -3.00 -15.37
N ALA A 153 0.45 -2.33 -14.21
CA ALA A 153 1.13 -2.86 -13.03
C ALA A 153 0.46 -4.12 -12.47
N THR A 154 -0.86 -4.21 -12.55
CA THR A 154 -1.62 -5.40 -12.13
C THR A 154 -1.34 -6.58 -13.06
N VAL A 155 -1.36 -6.39 -14.37
CA VAL A 155 -1.00 -7.43 -15.33
C VAL A 155 0.43 -7.90 -15.09
N LYS A 156 1.39 -6.98 -14.94
CA LYS A 156 2.78 -7.32 -14.62
C LYS A 156 2.89 -8.14 -13.32
N MET A 157 2.14 -7.76 -12.29
CA MET A 157 2.10 -8.48 -11.02
C MET A 157 1.57 -9.91 -11.17
N LEU A 158 0.54 -10.10 -11.98
CA LEU A 158 -0.11 -11.41 -12.14
C LEU A 158 0.70 -12.35 -13.04
N VAL A 159 1.37 -11.82 -14.06
CA VAL A 159 2.06 -12.63 -15.09
C VAL A 159 3.54 -12.81 -14.76
N VAL A 160 4.25 -11.74 -14.41
CA VAL A 160 5.71 -11.71 -14.29
C VAL A 160 6.19 -11.82 -12.84
N GLN A 161 5.58 -11.06 -11.96
CA GLN A 161 6.03 -10.91 -10.58
C GLN A 161 5.11 -11.69 -9.63
N ARG A 162 5.14 -12.99 -9.65
CA ARG A 162 4.22 -13.87 -8.88
C ARG A 162 4.69 -14.15 -7.46
N GLU A 163 5.96 -14.04 -7.19
CA GLU A 163 6.56 -14.35 -5.90
C GLU A 163 6.48 -13.19 -4.90
N CYS A 164 6.76 -13.51 -3.66
CA CYS A 164 7.05 -12.50 -2.66
C CYS A 164 8.39 -11.85 -2.96
#